data_2d3f672a988eba16ed7b0a0abc1c3bd5
#
_entry.id   2d3f672a988eba16ed7b0a0abc1c3bd5
#
_cell.length_a   1.000
_cell.length_b   1.000
_cell.length_c   1.000
_cell.angle_alpha   90.00
_cell.angle_beta   90.00
_cell.angle_gamma   90.00
#
_symmetry.space_group_name_H-M   'P 1'
#
loop_
_entity.id
_entity.type
_entity.pdbx_description
1 polymer ?
#
loop_
_entity_poly.entity_id
_entity_poly.type
_entity_poly.pdbx_seq_one_letter_code
_entity_poly.pdbx_strand_id
1 'polypeptide(L)'
;RLLSSKYLDCDVRKRKLQSFIEKVKKPNEKIIIACEGRCASGKTTITNMLEDVTVIHVDDFFPENKDERLDFERIKSVLKEIKSNDKVTYMARNCQTKTYEKKELELKDIVIIEGVYSYDECLRNYIDYLVFFITTKNLQKERLVKRETTKHLEMFNKIWIPREEAYYKTFDFIQNSDILI
;
A
#
# COMPACT_ATOMS: atom_id res chain seq x y z
N ARG A 1 -18.48 5.56 -26.69
CA ARG A 1 -17.82 6.44 -25.69
C ARG A 1 -16.39 5.99 -25.57
N LEU A 2 -15.47 6.80 -26.03
CA LEU A 2 -14.03 6.59 -25.75
C LEU A 2 -13.81 6.74 -24.25
N LEU A 3 -13.37 5.67 -23.60
CA LEU A 3 -12.90 5.73 -22.21
C LEU A 3 -11.76 6.72 -22.13
N SER A 4 -11.75 7.60 -21.12
CA SER A 4 -10.63 8.51 -20.94
C SER A 4 -9.33 7.71 -20.72
N SER A 5 -8.18 8.23 -21.14
CA SER A 5 -6.88 7.58 -20.99
C SER A 5 -6.58 7.14 -19.55
N LYS A 6 -7.11 7.87 -18.57
CA LYS A 6 -6.99 7.54 -17.14
C LYS A 6 -7.66 6.21 -16.75
N TYR A 7 -8.86 5.94 -17.29
CA TYR A 7 -9.56 4.68 -17.01
C TYR A 7 -8.90 3.49 -17.68
N LEU A 8 -8.38 3.67 -18.89
CA LEU A 8 -7.62 2.65 -19.59
C LEU A 8 -6.34 2.29 -18.84
N ASP A 9 -5.60 3.27 -18.29
CA ASP A 9 -4.42 3.04 -17.48
C ASP A 9 -4.75 2.24 -16.20
N CYS A 10 -5.79 2.64 -15.47
CA CYS A 10 -6.22 1.92 -14.27
C CYS A 10 -6.62 0.46 -14.58
N ASP A 11 -7.33 0.25 -15.67
CA ASP A 11 -7.81 -1.08 -16.06
C ASP A 11 -6.66 -1.99 -16.49
N VAL A 12 -5.70 -1.48 -17.24
CA VAL A 12 -4.48 -2.22 -17.62
C VAL A 12 -3.67 -2.60 -16.39
N ARG A 13 -3.45 -1.67 -15.47
CA ARG A 13 -2.70 -1.91 -14.22
C ARG A 13 -3.41 -2.92 -13.32
N LYS A 14 -4.74 -2.80 -13.17
CA LYS A 14 -5.57 -3.78 -12.46
C LYS A 14 -5.40 -5.17 -13.03
N ARG A 15 -5.58 -5.35 -14.36
CA ARG A 15 -5.46 -6.66 -15.02
C ARG A 15 -4.07 -7.25 -14.84
N LYS A 16 -3.03 -6.44 -14.92
CA LYS A 16 -1.66 -6.88 -14.70
C LYS A 16 -1.45 -7.41 -13.28
N LEU A 17 -1.93 -6.68 -12.28
CA LEU A 17 -1.86 -7.12 -10.88
C LEU A 17 -2.71 -8.37 -10.65
N GLN A 18 -3.92 -8.44 -11.19
CA GLN A 18 -4.80 -9.59 -11.07
C GLN A 18 -4.18 -10.84 -11.70
N SER A 19 -3.59 -10.72 -12.88
CA SER A 19 -2.89 -11.82 -13.56
C SER A 19 -1.69 -12.31 -12.74
N PHE A 20 -0.96 -11.41 -12.07
CA PHE A 20 0.12 -11.80 -11.16
C PHE A 20 -0.43 -12.54 -9.93
N ILE A 21 -1.49 -12.06 -9.31
CA ILE A 21 -2.14 -12.70 -8.15
C ILE A 21 -2.58 -14.13 -8.51
N GLU A 22 -3.25 -14.33 -9.63
CA GLU A 22 -3.65 -15.66 -10.08
C GLU A 22 -2.46 -16.61 -10.28
N LYS A 23 -1.34 -16.09 -10.75
CA LYS A 23 -0.11 -16.89 -10.95
C LYS A 23 0.54 -17.33 -9.63
N VAL A 24 0.48 -16.50 -8.58
CA VAL A 24 1.16 -16.78 -7.30
C VAL A 24 0.24 -17.44 -6.28
N LYS A 25 -1.06 -17.42 -6.50
CA LYS A 25 -2.05 -18.04 -5.63
C LYS A 25 -1.79 -19.56 -5.48
N LYS A 26 -1.86 -20.05 -4.25
CA LYS A 26 -1.68 -21.46 -3.93
C LYS A 26 -2.89 -21.98 -3.16
N PRO A 27 -3.32 -23.22 -3.41
CA PRO A 27 -4.41 -23.82 -2.65
C PRO A 27 -4.08 -23.92 -1.16
N ASN A 28 -5.02 -23.50 -0.32
CA ASN A 28 -4.91 -23.61 1.15
C ASN A 28 -3.71 -22.88 1.78
N GLU A 29 -3.15 -21.89 1.09
CA GLU A 29 -2.05 -21.08 1.60
C GLU A 29 -2.42 -19.59 1.49
N LYS A 30 -2.27 -18.86 2.61
CA LYS A 30 -2.41 -17.40 2.59
C LYS A 30 -1.11 -16.77 2.09
N ILE A 31 -1.21 -15.95 1.07
CA ILE A 31 -0.11 -15.22 0.45
C ILE A 31 -0.19 -13.74 0.83
N ILE A 32 0.89 -13.19 1.33
CA ILE A 32 1.00 -11.77 1.70
C ILE A 32 1.79 -11.03 0.63
N ILE A 33 1.16 -10.06 -0.01
CA ILE A 33 1.73 -9.24 -1.07
C ILE A 33 1.88 -7.80 -0.59
N ALA A 34 3.09 -7.25 -0.63
CA ALA A 34 3.28 -5.82 -0.44
C ALA A 34 3.06 -5.08 -1.76
N CYS A 35 2.15 -4.11 -1.74
CA CYS A 35 1.95 -3.15 -2.82
C CYS A 35 2.61 -1.82 -2.43
N GLU A 36 3.88 -1.68 -2.81
CA GLU A 36 4.74 -0.56 -2.50
C GLU A 36 4.76 0.46 -3.64
N GLY A 37 5.17 1.68 -3.36
CA GLY A 37 5.30 2.74 -4.36
C GLY A 37 4.99 4.11 -3.78
N ARG A 38 5.44 5.15 -4.47
CA ARG A 38 5.29 6.54 -4.04
C ARG A 38 3.85 6.90 -3.70
N CYS A 39 3.66 7.86 -2.81
CA CYS A 39 2.33 8.44 -2.58
C CYS A 39 1.75 8.92 -3.93
N ALA A 40 0.44 8.85 -4.08
CA ALA A 40 -0.27 9.14 -5.33
C ALA A 40 0.13 8.28 -6.56
N SER A 41 0.82 7.15 -6.38
CA SER A 41 1.13 6.21 -7.49
C SER A 41 -0.08 5.41 -7.97
N GLY A 42 -1.18 5.40 -7.22
CA GLY A 42 -2.43 4.71 -7.55
C GLY A 42 -2.62 3.35 -6.88
N LYS A 43 -1.77 2.98 -5.91
CA LYS A 43 -1.88 1.72 -5.15
C LYS A 43 -3.28 1.47 -4.64
N THR A 44 -3.76 2.33 -3.76
CA THR A 44 -5.09 2.22 -3.14
C THR A 44 -6.22 2.13 -4.18
N THR A 45 -6.13 2.91 -5.25
CA THR A 45 -7.13 2.85 -6.32
C THR A 45 -7.17 1.48 -6.99
N ILE A 46 -6.01 0.93 -7.33
CA ILE A 46 -5.93 -0.36 -8.03
C ILE A 46 -6.27 -1.52 -7.09
N THR A 47 -5.74 -1.52 -5.85
CA THR A 47 -6.01 -2.59 -4.89
C THR A 47 -7.49 -2.66 -4.49
N ASN A 48 -8.17 -1.51 -4.37
CA ASN A 48 -9.61 -1.47 -4.09
C ASN A 48 -10.51 -1.93 -5.27
N MET A 49 -9.95 -2.07 -6.47
CA MET A 49 -10.66 -2.64 -7.62
C MET A 49 -10.55 -4.17 -7.70
N LEU A 50 -9.72 -4.78 -6.88
CA LEU A 50 -9.54 -6.23 -6.85
C LEU A 50 -10.67 -6.91 -6.08
N GLU A 51 -11.04 -8.10 -6.54
CA GLU A 51 -11.99 -8.97 -5.87
C GLU A 51 -11.24 -10.13 -5.18
N ASP A 52 -11.85 -10.75 -4.19
CA ASP A 52 -11.30 -11.91 -3.46
C ASP A 52 -9.91 -11.70 -2.84
N VAL A 53 -9.62 -10.47 -2.44
CA VAL A 53 -8.42 -10.12 -1.68
C VAL A 53 -8.79 -9.39 -0.39
N THR A 54 -7.94 -9.49 0.63
CA THR A 54 -8.01 -8.64 1.81
C THR A 54 -6.97 -7.55 1.70
N VAL A 55 -7.35 -6.29 1.89
CA VAL A 55 -6.42 -5.16 1.81
C VAL A 55 -6.23 -4.56 3.19
N ILE A 56 -4.97 -4.45 3.61
CA ILE A 56 -4.53 -3.78 4.83
C ILE A 56 -3.78 -2.51 4.40
N HIS A 57 -4.23 -1.36 4.88
CA HIS A 57 -3.62 -0.08 4.57
C HIS A 57 -2.56 0.26 5.60
N VAL A 58 -1.34 0.53 5.16
CA VAL A 58 -0.24 0.97 6.04
C VAL A 58 -0.63 2.25 6.78
N ASP A 59 -1.41 3.12 6.15
CA ASP A 59 -1.88 4.37 6.73
C ASP A 59 -2.76 4.18 7.99
N ASP A 60 -3.36 3.02 8.18
CA ASP A 60 -4.09 2.66 9.41
C ASP A 60 -3.19 2.62 10.66
N PHE A 61 -1.88 2.53 10.47
CA PHE A 61 -0.89 2.34 11.54
C PHE A 61 -0.08 3.59 11.87
N PHE A 62 -0.51 4.77 11.43
CA PHE A 62 0.09 6.01 11.90
C PHE A 62 -0.19 6.25 13.38
N PRO A 63 0.81 6.68 14.18
CA PRO A 63 0.61 7.06 15.58
C PRO A 63 -0.14 8.39 15.72
N GLU A 64 -0.55 8.74 16.93
CA GLU A 64 -1.22 10.00 17.20
C GLU A 64 -0.37 11.21 16.84
N ASN A 65 0.91 11.12 17.11
CA ASN A 65 1.85 12.19 16.83
C ASN A 65 2.29 12.14 15.35
N LYS A 66 1.97 13.20 14.60
CA LYS A 66 2.24 13.28 13.17
C LYS A 66 3.72 13.27 12.78
N ASP A 67 4.61 13.55 13.74
CA ASP A 67 6.05 13.56 13.54
C ASP A 67 6.68 12.18 13.72
N GLU A 68 5.90 11.21 14.20
CA GLU A 68 6.37 9.85 14.38
C GLU A 68 6.26 9.04 13.08
N ARG A 69 7.14 8.04 12.97
CA ARG A 69 7.10 7.05 11.90
C ARG A 69 5.91 6.12 12.13
N LEU A 70 5.56 5.36 11.07
CA LEU A 70 4.58 4.27 11.19
C LEU A 70 4.90 3.35 12.39
N ASP A 71 3.86 2.87 13.03
CA ASP A 71 3.98 1.88 14.09
C ASP A 71 4.22 0.48 13.49
N PHE A 72 5.48 0.23 13.14
CA PHE A 72 5.88 -1.05 12.54
C PHE A 72 5.66 -2.26 13.45
N GLU A 73 5.70 -2.09 14.77
CA GLU A 73 5.44 -3.19 15.69
C GLU A 73 3.98 -3.64 15.63
N ARG A 74 3.04 -2.70 15.49
CA ARG A 74 1.64 -3.04 15.27
C ARG A 74 1.42 -3.70 13.91
N ILE A 75 2.07 -3.24 12.86
CA ILE A 75 2.01 -3.88 11.54
C ILE A 75 2.53 -5.31 11.62
N LYS A 76 3.69 -5.53 12.23
CA LYS A 76 4.27 -6.88 12.43
C LYS A 76 3.32 -7.79 13.19
N SER A 77 2.68 -7.28 14.25
CA SER A 77 1.73 -8.06 15.04
C SER A 77 0.59 -8.58 14.15
N VAL A 78 0.02 -7.72 13.32
CA VAL A 78 -1.04 -8.10 12.37
C VAL A 78 -0.53 -9.10 11.34
N LEU A 79 0.64 -8.86 10.73
CA LEU A 79 1.20 -9.74 9.70
C LEU A 79 1.50 -11.16 10.23
N LYS A 80 1.94 -11.29 11.49
CA LYS A 80 2.18 -12.58 12.13
C LYS A 80 0.92 -13.44 12.24
N GLU A 81 -0.22 -12.81 12.43
CA GLU A 81 -1.50 -13.50 12.62
C GLU A 81 -2.11 -14.00 11.31
N ILE A 82 -1.78 -13.39 10.16
CA ILE A 82 -2.42 -13.66 8.87
C ILE A 82 -2.35 -15.13 8.47
N LYS A 83 -1.17 -15.76 8.58
CA LYS A 83 -0.96 -17.13 8.10
C LYS A 83 -1.74 -18.18 8.91
N SER A 84 -2.14 -17.85 10.14
CA SER A 84 -2.71 -18.81 11.10
C SER A 84 -4.18 -18.57 11.43
N ASN A 85 -4.74 -17.44 11.02
CA ASN A 85 -6.10 -17.04 11.38
C ASN A 85 -6.94 -16.73 10.13
N ASP A 86 -8.27 -16.83 10.28
CA ASP A 86 -9.23 -16.44 9.23
C ASP A 86 -9.69 -15.00 9.37
N LYS A 87 -9.31 -14.35 10.46
CA LYS A 87 -9.60 -12.94 10.75
C LYS A 87 -8.42 -12.27 11.41
N VAL A 88 -8.29 -10.97 11.20
CA VAL A 88 -7.41 -10.10 11.99
C VAL A 88 -8.18 -8.90 12.52
N THR A 89 -7.79 -8.45 13.70
CA THR A 89 -8.38 -7.28 14.35
C THR A 89 -7.28 -6.32 14.77
N TYR A 90 -7.42 -5.06 14.43
CA TYR A 90 -6.48 -4.02 14.85
C TYR A 90 -7.17 -2.65 15.00
N MET A 91 -6.50 -1.73 15.69
CA MET A 91 -6.96 -0.36 15.80
C MET A 91 -6.43 0.44 14.60
N ALA A 92 -7.31 0.84 13.69
CA ALA A 92 -6.99 1.64 12.53
C ALA A 92 -7.09 3.13 12.86
N ARG A 93 -6.11 3.92 12.42
CA ARG A 93 -6.19 5.36 12.54
C ARG A 93 -6.96 5.97 11.37
N ASN A 94 -7.98 6.73 11.66
CA ASN A 94 -8.60 7.61 10.69
C ASN A 94 -7.82 8.93 10.63
N CYS A 95 -7.07 9.13 9.55
CA CYS A 95 -6.24 10.32 9.38
C CYS A 95 -7.03 11.64 9.23
N GLN A 96 -8.31 11.57 8.86
CA GLN A 96 -9.17 12.74 8.72
C GLN A 96 -9.73 13.19 10.08
N THR A 97 -10.32 12.25 10.81
CA THR A 97 -10.93 12.53 12.13
C THR A 97 -9.92 12.49 13.26
N LYS A 98 -8.73 11.93 13.05
CA LYS A 98 -7.66 11.68 14.03
C LYS A 98 -8.09 10.74 15.17
N THR A 99 -9.09 9.91 14.93
CA THR A 99 -9.59 8.91 15.88
C THR A 99 -9.04 7.54 15.56
N TYR A 100 -9.13 6.62 16.52
CA TYR A 100 -8.86 5.20 16.31
C TYR A 100 -10.18 4.45 16.28
N GLU A 101 -10.29 3.55 15.32
CA GLU A 101 -11.44 2.70 15.15
C GLU A 101 -10.99 1.23 15.11
N LYS A 102 -11.73 0.37 15.77
CA LYS A 102 -11.48 -1.08 15.71
C LYS A 102 -11.86 -1.58 14.32
N LYS A 103 -10.91 -2.19 13.63
CA LYS A 103 -11.08 -2.80 12.32
C LYS A 103 -10.96 -4.32 12.46
N GLU A 104 -11.94 -5.04 11.95
CA GLU A 104 -11.93 -6.50 11.83
C GLU A 104 -12.02 -6.86 10.35
N LEU A 105 -11.09 -7.68 9.87
CA LEU A 105 -11.02 -8.11 8.48
C LEU A 105 -11.08 -9.62 8.39
N GLU A 106 -12.00 -10.14 7.58
CA GLU A 106 -11.98 -11.52 7.11
C GLU A 106 -10.80 -11.68 6.15
N LEU A 107 -9.97 -12.70 6.38
CA LEU A 107 -8.79 -12.94 5.58
C LEU A 107 -9.12 -13.86 4.40
N LYS A 108 -8.83 -13.37 3.21
CA LYS A 108 -8.81 -14.16 1.97
C LYS A 108 -7.45 -14.85 1.80
N ASP A 109 -7.36 -15.76 0.82
CA ASP A 109 -6.09 -16.42 0.48
C ASP A 109 -5.01 -15.43 0.06
N ILE A 110 -5.42 -14.30 -0.53
CA ILE A 110 -4.52 -13.20 -0.89
C ILE A 110 -4.76 -12.04 0.06
N VAL A 111 -3.73 -11.66 0.78
CA VAL A 111 -3.72 -10.49 1.66
C VAL A 111 -2.71 -9.48 1.12
N ILE A 112 -3.18 -8.30 0.81
CA ILE A 112 -2.37 -7.19 0.31
C ILE A 112 -2.12 -6.22 1.47
N ILE A 113 -0.86 -5.92 1.76
CA ILE A 113 -0.49 -4.75 2.55
C ILE A 113 -0.06 -3.64 1.58
N GLU A 114 -0.76 -2.51 1.56
CA GLU A 114 -0.49 -1.43 0.62
C GLU A 114 -0.15 -0.11 1.31
N GLY A 115 0.76 0.61 0.72
CA GLY A 115 1.19 1.94 1.16
C GLY A 115 2.68 2.17 1.00
N VAL A 116 3.11 3.41 1.20
CA VAL A 116 4.53 3.72 1.34
C VAL A 116 5.03 3.07 2.63
N TYR A 117 6.17 2.40 2.59
CA TYR A 117 6.76 1.59 3.66
C TYR A 117 6.11 0.20 3.87
N SER A 118 5.22 -0.24 3.00
CA SER A 118 4.64 -1.59 3.09
C SER A 118 5.69 -2.71 2.94
N TYR A 119 6.85 -2.41 2.36
CA TYR A 119 7.99 -3.31 2.23
C TYR A 119 9.22 -2.80 2.99
N ASP A 120 9.03 -2.12 4.13
CA ASP A 120 10.14 -1.73 5.01
C ASP A 120 10.96 -2.95 5.43
N GLU A 121 12.26 -2.77 5.66
CA GLU A 121 13.19 -3.84 6.02
C GLU A 121 12.67 -4.72 7.16
N CYS A 122 12.03 -4.10 8.15
CA CYS A 122 11.51 -4.83 9.30
C CYS A 122 10.24 -5.65 9.01
N LEU A 123 9.60 -5.48 7.85
CA LEU A 123 8.39 -6.21 7.44
C LEU A 123 8.67 -7.31 6.42
N ARG A 124 9.79 -7.28 5.71
CA ARG A 124 10.09 -8.16 4.57
C ARG A 124 9.96 -9.65 4.87
N ASN A 125 10.33 -10.08 6.07
CA ASN A 125 10.25 -11.48 6.48
C ASN A 125 8.82 -12.04 6.59
N TYR A 126 7.82 -11.16 6.59
CA TYR A 126 6.40 -11.54 6.66
C TYR A 126 5.72 -11.50 5.29
N ILE A 127 6.41 -11.03 4.26
CA ILE A 127 5.87 -10.74 2.93
C ILE A 127 6.39 -11.76 1.93
N ASP A 128 5.49 -12.34 1.15
CA ASP A 128 5.84 -13.37 0.17
C ASP A 128 6.25 -12.75 -1.17
N TYR A 129 5.60 -11.64 -1.58
CA TYR A 129 5.85 -10.98 -2.87
C TYR A 129 5.83 -9.46 -2.76
N LEU A 130 6.66 -8.81 -3.57
CA LEU A 130 6.73 -7.36 -3.71
C LEU A 130 6.19 -6.92 -5.07
N VAL A 131 5.15 -6.12 -5.05
CA VAL A 131 4.60 -5.39 -6.21
C VAL A 131 4.98 -3.92 -6.07
N PHE A 132 5.68 -3.37 -7.06
CA PHE A 132 6.09 -1.97 -7.03
C PHE A 132 5.33 -1.13 -8.05
N PHE A 133 4.62 -0.11 -7.56
CA PHE A 133 3.84 0.82 -8.35
C PHE A 133 4.71 1.98 -8.81
N ILE A 134 5.04 2.00 -10.11
CA ILE A 134 5.86 3.04 -10.70
C ILE A 134 5.03 4.31 -10.92
N THR A 135 5.61 5.43 -10.56
CA THR A 135 5.11 6.75 -10.94
C THR A 135 6.25 7.75 -11.08
N THR A 136 6.12 8.68 -12.01
CA THR A 136 7.09 9.76 -12.16
C THR A 136 6.84 10.84 -11.11
N LYS A 137 7.90 11.60 -10.77
CA LYS A 137 7.77 12.73 -9.83
C LYS A 137 6.79 13.80 -10.34
N ASN A 138 6.74 14.03 -11.63
CA ASN A 138 5.82 15.00 -12.24
C ASN A 138 4.37 14.53 -12.08
N LEU A 139 4.08 13.26 -12.38
CA LEU A 139 2.74 12.70 -12.24
C LEU A 139 2.30 12.63 -10.77
N GLN A 140 3.22 12.28 -9.86
CA GLN A 140 2.99 12.33 -8.42
C GLN A 140 2.56 13.73 -7.99
N LYS A 141 3.34 14.74 -8.36
CA LYS A 141 3.07 16.15 -8.04
C LYS A 141 1.72 16.62 -8.60
N GLU A 142 1.44 16.30 -9.86
CA GLU A 142 0.17 16.65 -10.51
C GLU A 142 -1.03 16.05 -9.78
N ARG A 143 -0.93 14.76 -9.38
CA ARG A 143 -2.00 14.07 -8.67
C ARG A 143 -2.19 14.62 -7.25
N LEU A 144 -1.10 14.95 -6.55
CA LEU A 144 -1.16 15.56 -5.22
C LEU A 144 -1.81 16.95 -5.27
N VAL A 145 -1.45 17.79 -6.23
CA VAL A 145 -2.06 19.12 -6.41
C VAL A 145 -3.58 19.02 -6.64
N LYS A 146 -4.04 18.00 -7.36
CA LYS A 146 -5.49 17.79 -7.61
C LYS A 146 -6.24 17.21 -6.40
N ARG A 147 -5.54 16.52 -5.49
CA ARG A 147 -6.15 15.78 -4.37
C ARG A 147 -6.12 16.54 -3.07
N GLU A 148 -5.04 17.24 -2.81
CA GLU A 148 -4.72 17.80 -1.50
C GLU A 148 -5.05 19.29 -1.39
N THR A 149 -5.32 19.73 -0.15
CA THR A 149 -5.39 21.16 0.16
C THR A 149 -4.00 21.80 0.15
N THR A 150 -3.92 23.11 -0.01
CA THR A 150 -2.64 23.86 0.00
C THR A 150 -1.80 23.55 1.24
N LYS A 151 -2.42 23.48 2.43
CA LYS A 151 -1.74 23.15 3.68
C LYS A 151 -1.17 21.73 3.68
N HIS A 152 -1.91 20.75 3.15
CA HIS A 152 -1.42 19.37 3.02
C HIS A 152 -0.29 19.27 1.99
N LEU A 153 -0.38 20.00 0.87
CA LEU A 153 0.70 20.05 -0.13
C LEU A 153 2.01 20.56 0.46
N GLU A 154 1.96 21.57 1.34
CA GLU A 154 3.17 22.02 2.04
C GLU A 154 3.78 20.92 2.92
N MET A 155 2.95 20.17 3.64
CA MET A 155 3.40 19.03 4.45
C MET A 155 4.01 17.92 3.56
N PHE A 156 3.37 17.60 2.43
CA PHE A 156 3.92 16.64 1.48
C PHE A 156 5.31 17.08 0.99
N ASN A 157 5.45 18.32 0.56
CA ASN A 157 6.71 18.82 0.00
C ASN A 157 7.83 18.95 1.05
N LYS A 158 7.50 19.36 2.27
CA LYS A 158 8.50 19.62 3.33
C LYS A 158 8.91 18.39 4.13
N ILE A 159 8.01 17.42 4.29
CA ILE A 159 8.21 16.30 5.22
C ILE A 159 8.09 14.95 4.51
N TRP A 160 6.95 14.65 3.91
CA TRP A 160 6.65 13.29 3.47
C TRP A 160 7.38 12.89 2.20
N ILE A 161 7.45 13.74 1.17
CA ILE A 161 8.21 13.44 -0.05
C ILE A 161 9.71 13.29 0.23
N PRO A 162 10.38 14.16 1.01
CA PRO A 162 11.77 13.94 1.38
C PRO A 162 12.02 12.64 2.15
N ARG A 163 11.13 12.24 3.06
CA ARG A 163 11.21 10.96 3.78
C ARG A 163 11.03 9.76 2.83
N GLU A 164 10.07 9.85 1.94
CA GLU A 164 9.81 8.86 0.90
C GLU A 164 11.00 8.70 -0.04
N GLU A 165 11.61 9.81 -0.50
CA GLU A 165 12.81 9.80 -1.33
C GLU A 165 14.01 9.16 -0.61
N ALA A 166 14.18 9.43 0.69
CA ALA A 166 15.22 8.78 1.48
C ALA A 166 14.97 7.26 1.59
N TYR A 167 13.75 6.85 1.83
CA TYR A 167 13.36 5.45 1.90
C TYR A 167 13.64 4.70 0.59
N TYR A 168 13.24 5.26 -0.56
CA TYR A 168 13.46 4.62 -1.87
C TYR A 168 14.93 4.55 -2.30
N LYS A 169 15.85 5.16 -1.56
CA LYS A 169 17.30 5.00 -1.74
C LYS A 169 17.89 3.83 -0.95
N THR A 170 17.15 3.29 0.02
CA THR A 170 17.65 2.20 0.88
C THR A 170 17.60 0.83 0.21
N PHE A 171 16.83 0.69 -0.86
CA PHE A 171 16.59 -0.56 -1.54
C PHE A 171 16.25 -0.34 -3.02
N ASP A 172 16.76 -1.17 -3.89
CA ASP A 172 16.42 -1.11 -5.31
C ASP A 172 15.07 -1.83 -5.58
N PHE A 173 14.00 -1.08 -5.37
CA PHE A 173 12.63 -1.57 -5.54
C PHE A 173 12.31 -1.98 -6.98
N ILE A 174 12.90 -1.32 -7.97
CA ILE A 174 12.66 -1.62 -9.38
C ILE A 174 13.25 -2.97 -9.75
N GLN A 175 14.49 -3.23 -9.34
CA GLN A 175 15.20 -4.46 -9.66
C GLN A 175 14.71 -5.67 -8.84
N ASN A 176 14.29 -5.43 -7.61
CA ASN A 176 13.99 -6.51 -6.65
C ASN A 176 12.49 -6.76 -6.47
N SER A 177 11.61 -6.05 -7.18
CA SER A 177 10.18 -6.37 -7.15
C SER A 177 9.85 -7.55 -8.06
N ASP A 178 8.87 -8.36 -7.64
CA ASP A 178 8.37 -9.49 -8.43
C ASP A 178 7.59 -9.02 -9.66
N ILE A 179 6.98 -7.83 -9.56
CA ILE A 179 6.28 -7.17 -10.66
C ILE A 179 6.26 -5.65 -10.49
N LEU A 180 6.35 -4.95 -11.62
CA LEU A 180 6.17 -3.50 -11.73
C LEU A 180 4.78 -3.18 -12.28
N ILE A 181 4.06 -2.28 -11.65
CA ILE A 181 2.70 -1.83 -12.03
C ILE A 181 2.71 -0.35 -12.39
#